data_c168654a281ca1eeb7ed0090f5992544
#
_entry.id   c168654a281ca1eeb7ed0090f5992544
#
_cell.length_a   1.000
_cell.length_b   1.000
_cell.length_c   1.000
_cell.angle_alpha   90.00
_cell.angle_beta   90.00
_cell.angle_gamma   90.00
#
_symmetry.space_group_name_H-M   'P 1'
#
loop_
_entity.id
_entity.type
_entity.pdbx_description
1 polymer ?
#
loop_
_entity_poly.entity_id
_entity_poly.type
_entity_poly.pdbx_seq_one_letter_code
_entity_poly.pdbx_strand_id
1 'polypeptide(L)'
;MAPGEVVYTGNGVVVQDLDGDGNWQTGWSILYMHVSSWERVAVGTYLEAGDQVGHASCEGGVSTGTHLHFARKYNGEWVLADDGLPFVLSGYRAHNGESYYEGYLENGEKTVTANIAGNYWTRIIRPESRAEFFYTPTPRK
;
A
#
# COMPACT_ATOMS: atom_id res chain seq x y z
N MET A 1 2.68 -4.01 -4.25
CA MET A 1 3.29 -2.79 -4.75
C MET A 1 4.69 -3.08 -5.30
N ALA A 2 5.74 -2.32 -5.02
CA ALA A 2 7.09 -2.64 -5.47
C ALA A 2 7.77 -3.63 -4.49
N PRO A 3 8.80 -4.38 -4.91
CA PRO A 3 9.62 -5.17 -4.01
C PRO A 3 10.39 -4.30 -3.02
N GLY A 4 10.65 -4.80 -1.81
CA GLY A 4 11.42 -4.08 -0.78
C GLY A 4 11.31 -4.70 0.59
N GLU A 5 12.11 -4.22 1.53
CA GLU A 5 12.18 -4.72 2.89
C GLU A 5 11.28 -3.93 3.85
N VAL A 6 10.62 -4.63 4.77
CA VAL A 6 9.86 -3.99 5.86
C VAL A 6 10.83 -3.50 6.93
N VAL A 7 10.94 -2.19 7.07
CA VAL A 7 11.86 -1.55 8.02
C VAL A 7 11.17 -1.04 9.29
N TYR A 8 9.84 -0.96 9.27
CA TYR A 8 9.05 -0.60 10.45
C TYR A 8 7.69 -1.30 10.45
N THR A 9 7.24 -1.75 11.60
CA THR A 9 5.86 -2.19 11.85
C THR A 9 5.43 -1.84 13.27
N GLY A 10 4.24 -1.27 13.43
CA GLY A 10 3.69 -0.92 14.74
C GLY A 10 2.50 0.02 14.62
N ASN A 11 1.62 0.01 15.61
CA ASN A 11 0.47 0.93 15.70
C ASN A 11 -0.35 1.06 14.41
N GLY A 12 -0.65 -0.06 13.75
CA GLY A 12 -1.39 -0.04 12.49
C GLY A 12 -0.60 0.46 11.28
N VAL A 13 0.71 0.66 11.39
CA VAL A 13 1.58 1.17 10.34
C VAL A 13 2.61 0.11 9.94
N VAL A 14 2.89 0.02 8.65
CA VAL A 14 4.02 -0.72 8.06
C VAL A 14 4.75 0.24 7.14
N VAL A 15 6.09 0.25 7.20
CA VAL A 15 6.94 0.99 6.26
C VAL A 15 7.85 0.01 5.54
N GLN A 16 7.83 0.11 4.22
CA GLN A 16 8.65 -0.68 3.30
C GLN A 16 9.69 0.23 2.65
N ASP A 17 10.95 -0.13 2.78
CA ASP A 17 12.08 0.47 2.11
C ASP A 17 12.29 -0.23 0.76
N LEU A 18 12.45 0.54 -0.33
CA LEU A 18 12.52 -0.01 -1.69
C LEU A 18 13.95 -0.05 -2.25
N ASP A 19 14.88 0.70 -1.68
CA ASP A 19 16.27 0.75 -2.15
C ASP A 19 17.23 -0.10 -1.31
N GLY A 20 16.76 -0.64 -0.20
CA GLY A 20 17.46 -1.66 0.58
C GLY A 20 18.57 -1.15 1.47
N ASP A 21 18.56 0.15 1.80
CA ASP A 21 19.53 0.73 2.73
C ASP A 21 19.08 0.64 4.21
N GLY A 22 17.85 0.18 4.46
CA GLY A 22 17.25 0.01 5.78
C GLY A 22 16.78 1.32 6.41
N ASN A 23 16.79 2.42 5.67
CA ASN A 23 16.46 3.75 6.15
C ASN A 23 15.31 4.39 5.33
N TRP A 24 14.11 4.36 5.83
CA TRP A 24 12.93 4.92 5.18
C TRP A 24 12.93 6.46 5.02
N GLN A 25 14.00 7.15 5.41
CA GLN A 25 14.22 8.59 5.18
C GLN A 25 15.13 8.87 3.98
N THR A 26 15.71 7.85 3.38
CA THR A 26 16.52 7.91 2.16
C THR A 26 15.85 7.11 1.06
N GLY A 27 16.11 7.44 -0.20
CA GLY A 27 15.53 6.77 -1.34
C GLY A 27 14.01 6.69 -1.33
N TRP A 28 13.48 5.63 -1.90
CA TRP A 28 12.03 5.39 -2.00
C TRP A 28 11.51 4.52 -0.86
N SER A 29 10.47 4.98 -0.19
CA SER A 29 9.73 4.17 0.79
C SER A 29 8.21 4.24 0.57
N ILE A 30 7.52 3.19 1.01
CA ILE A 30 6.07 3.11 1.00
C ILE A 30 5.58 2.94 2.43
N LEU A 31 4.60 3.74 2.80
CA LEU A 31 3.91 3.67 4.08
C LEU A 31 2.51 3.09 3.85
N TYR A 32 2.17 2.10 4.64
CA TYR A 32 0.83 1.52 4.74
C TYR A 32 0.26 1.84 6.12
N MET A 33 -0.97 2.34 6.20
CA MET A 33 -1.67 2.59 7.45
C MET A 33 -2.97 1.80 7.52
N HIS A 34 -3.48 1.67 8.74
CA HIS A 34 -4.66 0.89 9.07
C HIS A 34 -4.48 -0.60 8.80
N VAL A 35 -3.24 -1.10 8.98
CA VAL A 35 -2.94 -2.52 8.90
C VAL A 35 -3.16 -3.15 10.28
N SER A 36 -4.04 -4.16 10.34
CA SER A 36 -4.33 -4.89 11.58
C SER A 36 -3.08 -5.47 12.22
N SER A 37 -3.06 -5.57 13.55
CA SER A 37 -2.03 -6.33 14.28
C SER A 37 -2.08 -7.83 13.99
N TRP A 38 -3.25 -8.35 13.56
CA TRP A 38 -3.41 -9.73 13.16
C TRP A 38 -2.75 -10.00 11.80
N GLU A 39 -1.84 -10.97 11.78
CA GLU A 39 -1.06 -11.38 10.59
C GLU A 39 -0.36 -10.22 9.85
N ARG A 40 -0.01 -9.14 10.55
CA ARG A 40 0.78 -8.07 9.99
C ARG A 40 2.22 -8.52 9.78
N VAL A 41 2.78 -8.20 8.63
CA VAL A 41 4.16 -8.49 8.27
C VAL A 41 5.15 -7.95 9.31
N ALA A 42 6.20 -8.71 9.60
CA ALA A 42 7.25 -8.35 10.55
C ALA A 42 8.36 -7.50 9.90
N VAL A 43 9.06 -6.71 10.73
CA VAL A 43 10.30 -6.03 10.31
C VAL A 43 11.34 -7.05 9.84
N GLY A 44 12.10 -6.72 8.81
CA GLY A 44 13.09 -7.58 8.15
C GLY A 44 12.49 -8.52 7.11
N THR A 45 11.17 -8.52 6.90
CA THR A 45 10.55 -9.29 5.83
C THR A 45 10.77 -8.57 4.50
N TYR A 46 11.34 -9.29 3.51
CA TYR A 46 11.37 -8.81 2.14
C TYR A 46 10.07 -9.20 1.43
N LEU A 47 9.40 -8.21 0.85
CA LEU A 47 8.15 -8.38 0.11
C LEU A 47 8.40 -8.27 -1.38
N GLU A 48 7.84 -9.18 -2.14
CA GLU A 48 7.71 -9.05 -3.60
C GLU A 48 6.42 -8.33 -3.98
N ALA A 49 6.33 -7.89 -5.23
CA ALA A 49 5.11 -7.24 -5.72
C ALA A 49 3.93 -8.23 -5.71
N GLY A 50 2.96 -7.98 -4.84
CA GLY A 50 1.78 -8.83 -4.66
C GLY A 50 1.74 -9.58 -3.35
N ASP A 51 2.82 -9.59 -2.59
CA ASP A 51 2.84 -10.18 -1.25
C ASP A 51 1.92 -9.45 -0.30
N GLN A 52 1.36 -10.21 0.65
CA GLN A 52 0.46 -9.68 1.64
C GLN A 52 1.22 -8.90 2.71
N VAL A 53 0.81 -7.67 2.97
CA VAL A 53 1.34 -6.81 4.05
C VAL A 53 0.61 -7.07 5.37
N GLY A 54 -0.64 -7.47 5.30
CA GLY A 54 -1.55 -7.71 6.42
C GLY A 54 -3.00 -7.47 6.01
N HIS A 55 -3.87 -7.24 6.98
CA HIS A 55 -5.30 -7.02 6.77
C HIS A 55 -5.68 -5.56 7.04
N ALA A 56 -6.53 -5.00 6.19
CA ALA A 56 -7.08 -3.66 6.43
C ALA A 56 -7.91 -3.63 7.72
N SER A 57 -7.79 -2.56 8.48
CA SER A 57 -8.45 -2.38 9.79
C SER A 57 -8.76 -0.91 10.06
N CYS A 58 -9.06 -0.60 11.33
CA CYS A 58 -9.14 0.78 11.84
C CYS A 58 -7.97 1.11 12.77
N GLU A 59 -6.93 0.29 12.86
CA GLU A 59 -5.76 0.54 13.70
C GLU A 59 -4.89 1.68 13.12
N GLY A 60 -4.13 2.36 13.98
CA GLY A 60 -3.11 3.33 13.56
C GLY A 60 -3.63 4.71 13.18
N GLY A 61 -4.50 5.29 13.97
CA GLY A 61 -4.99 6.65 13.81
C GLY A 61 -6.51 6.76 13.73
N VAL A 62 -6.99 7.89 13.23
CA VAL A 62 -8.43 8.12 13.05
C VAL A 62 -8.90 7.41 11.79
N SER A 63 -9.92 6.57 11.93
CA SER A 63 -10.53 5.85 10.84
C SER A 63 -12.05 5.82 11.00
N THR A 64 -12.79 6.05 9.93
CA THR A 64 -14.26 6.01 9.90
C THR A 64 -14.79 4.64 9.44
N GLY A 65 -13.91 3.73 9.07
CA GLY A 65 -14.24 2.39 8.61
C GLY A 65 -12.99 1.64 8.14
N THR A 66 -13.11 0.34 7.96
CA THR A 66 -12.01 -0.51 7.50
C THR A 66 -11.55 -0.10 6.10
N HIS A 67 -10.30 0.32 5.99
CA HIS A 67 -9.66 0.66 4.72
C HIS A 67 -8.15 0.48 4.82
N LEU A 68 -7.46 0.62 3.72
CA LEU A 68 -6.02 0.74 3.65
C LEU A 68 -5.67 2.14 3.14
N HIS A 69 -4.84 2.83 3.90
CA HIS A 69 -4.22 4.07 3.47
C HIS A 69 -2.76 3.77 3.12
N PHE A 70 -2.30 4.23 1.99
CA PHE A 70 -0.90 4.13 1.64
C PHE A 70 -0.40 5.43 0.98
N ALA A 71 0.87 5.70 1.23
CA ALA A 71 1.57 6.86 0.72
C ALA A 71 2.99 6.48 0.33
N ARG A 72 3.64 7.31 -0.46
CA ARG A 72 5.03 7.14 -0.87
C ARG A 72 5.87 8.33 -0.44
N LYS A 73 7.13 8.06 -0.14
CA LYS A 73 8.15 9.07 0.15
C LYS A 73 9.36 8.88 -0.75
N TYR A 74 10.06 9.98 -0.98
CA TYR A 74 11.38 9.99 -1.57
C TYR A 74 12.29 10.91 -0.75
N ASN A 75 13.40 10.37 -0.25
CA ASN A 75 14.33 11.07 0.65
C ASN A 75 13.62 11.74 1.84
N GLY A 76 12.67 11.02 2.46
CA GLY A 76 11.91 11.50 3.61
C GLY A 76 10.74 12.44 3.30
N GLU A 77 10.62 12.95 2.07
CA GLU A 77 9.57 13.86 1.66
C GLU A 77 8.38 13.11 1.03
N TRP A 78 7.16 13.60 1.31
CA TRP A 78 5.94 13.03 0.71
C TRP A 78 5.87 13.35 -0.78
N VAL A 79 5.57 12.33 -1.58
CA VAL A 79 5.36 12.47 -3.03
C VAL A 79 3.88 12.31 -3.34
N LEU A 80 3.25 13.37 -3.82
CA LEU A 80 1.83 13.37 -4.17
C LEU A 80 1.51 12.43 -5.35
N ALA A 81 0.24 12.04 -5.47
CA ALA A 81 -0.19 11.09 -6.51
C ALA A 81 0.07 11.60 -7.93
N ASP A 82 -0.16 12.90 -8.16
CA ASP A 82 0.03 13.56 -9.47
C ASP A 82 1.38 14.27 -9.62
N ASP A 83 2.30 14.08 -8.67
CA ASP A 83 3.59 14.75 -8.67
C ASP A 83 4.58 13.97 -9.54
N GLY A 84 5.03 14.57 -10.64
CA GLY A 84 6.10 14.13 -11.55
C GLY A 84 6.10 12.66 -11.99
N LEU A 85 6.06 11.74 -11.04
CA LEU A 85 6.02 10.30 -11.27
C LEU A 85 4.62 9.74 -10.93
N PRO A 86 3.93 9.10 -11.88
CA PRO A 86 2.62 8.50 -11.64
C PRO A 86 2.65 7.50 -10.48
N PHE A 87 1.64 7.56 -9.60
CA PHE A 87 1.45 6.53 -8.58
C PHE A 87 0.50 5.48 -9.12
N VAL A 88 1.04 4.32 -9.51
CA VAL A 88 0.28 3.25 -10.16
C VAL A 88 0.17 2.03 -9.26
N LEU A 89 -1.05 1.55 -9.08
CA LEU A 89 -1.42 0.45 -8.20
C LEU A 89 -2.23 -0.57 -8.98
N SER A 90 -1.66 -1.74 -9.27
CA SER A 90 -2.32 -2.80 -10.05
C SER A 90 -2.91 -2.28 -11.38
N GLY A 91 -2.18 -1.40 -12.07
CA GLY A 91 -2.61 -0.78 -13.33
C GLY A 91 -3.51 0.44 -13.17
N TYR A 92 -3.93 0.79 -11.96
CA TYR A 92 -4.67 2.03 -11.69
C TYR A 92 -3.72 3.17 -11.36
N ARG A 93 -3.85 4.28 -12.04
CA ARG A 93 -3.18 5.53 -11.72
C ARG A 93 -3.97 6.30 -10.68
N ALA A 94 -3.30 6.76 -9.63
CA ALA A 94 -3.89 7.58 -8.59
C ALA A 94 -3.87 9.06 -8.98
N HIS A 95 -4.95 9.76 -8.62
CA HIS A 95 -5.12 11.19 -8.83
C HIS A 95 -5.58 11.88 -7.56
N ASN A 96 -5.07 13.08 -7.32
CA ASN A 96 -5.50 13.93 -6.21
C ASN A 96 -6.94 14.41 -6.42
N GLY A 97 -7.67 14.60 -5.32
CA GLY A 97 -8.90 15.36 -5.29
C GLY A 97 -8.66 16.84 -4.97
N GLU A 98 -9.73 17.60 -4.87
CA GLU A 98 -9.68 19.03 -4.50
C GLU A 98 -9.38 19.22 -3.00
N SER A 99 -9.70 18.22 -2.17
CA SER A 99 -9.54 18.23 -0.72
C SER A 99 -8.84 16.97 -0.23
N TYR A 100 -8.42 16.96 1.04
CA TYR A 100 -7.88 15.77 1.70
C TYR A 100 -8.89 14.62 1.69
N TYR A 101 -8.40 13.39 1.47
CA TYR A 101 -9.19 12.14 1.40
C TYR A 101 -10.15 12.07 0.20
N GLU A 102 -10.04 13.00 -0.72
CA GLU A 102 -10.68 12.96 -2.02
C GLU A 102 -9.68 12.53 -3.09
N GLY A 103 -10.17 12.06 -4.20
CA GLY A 103 -9.36 11.63 -5.32
C GLY A 103 -9.95 10.40 -5.98
N TYR A 104 -9.25 9.87 -6.95
CA TYR A 104 -9.70 8.72 -7.69
C TYR A 104 -8.52 7.90 -8.25
N LEU A 105 -8.83 6.67 -8.60
CA LEU A 105 -7.93 5.74 -9.26
C LEU A 105 -8.54 5.36 -10.61
N GLU A 106 -7.77 5.41 -11.70
CA GLU A 106 -8.24 5.03 -13.02
C GLU A 106 -7.26 4.15 -13.79
N ASN A 107 -7.78 3.27 -14.65
CA ASN A 107 -6.97 2.42 -15.54
C ASN A 107 -7.40 2.49 -17.01
N GLY A 108 -8.20 3.50 -17.39
CA GLY A 108 -8.75 3.66 -18.74
C GLY A 108 -10.07 2.92 -18.97
N GLU A 109 -10.37 1.88 -18.17
CA GLU A 109 -11.64 1.13 -18.25
C GLU A 109 -12.57 1.45 -17.08
N LYS A 110 -11.98 1.69 -15.91
CA LYS A 110 -12.72 1.92 -14.67
C LYS A 110 -12.10 3.08 -13.90
N THR A 111 -12.96 3.92 -13.36
CA THR A 111 -12.62 4.93 -12.34
C THR A 111 -13.20 4.53 -10.99
N VAL A 112 -12.37 4.57 -9.96
CA VAL A 112 -12.75 4.32 -8.56
C VAL A 112 -12.53 5.59 -7.79
N THR A 113 -13.60 6.29 -7.46
CA THR A 113 -13.57 7.55 -6.70
C THR A 113 -13.58 7.27 -5.20
N ALA A 114 -12.79 8.02 -4.45
CA ALA A 114 -12.77 7.97 -2.99
C ALA A 114 -14.18 8.19 -2.41
N ASN A 115 -14.53 7.43 -1.38
CA ASN A 115 -15.84 7.49 -0.75
C ASN A 115 -15.69 7.29 0.76
N ILE A 116 -16.13 8.27 1.53
CA ILE A 116 -16.00 8.27 2.99
C ILE A 116 -16.75 7.13 3.67
N ALA A 117 -17.84 6.66 3.07
CA ALA A 117 -18.61 5.54 3.61
C ALA A 117 -17.98 4.18 3.27
N GLY A 118 -17.11 4.14 2.26
CA GLY A 118 -16.60 2.91 1.66
C GLY A 118 -17.73 2.04 1.09
N ASN A 119 -17.49 1.32 0.05
CA ASN A 119 -18.43 0.32 -0.45
C ASN A 119 -17.73 -0.70 -1.34
N TYR A 120 -18.45 -1.77 -1.68
CA TYR A 120 -17.92 -2.84 -2.51
C TYR A 120 -17.38 -2.35 -3.88
N TRP A 121 -17.95 -1.31 -4.45
CA TRP A 121 -17.59 -0.79 -5.77
C TRP A 121 -16.32 0.05 -5.78
N THR A 122 -15.87 0.52 -4.61
CA THR A 122 -14.63 1.31 -4.42
C THR A 122 -13.40 0.44 -4.14
N ARG A 123 -13.49 -0.87 -4.30
CA ARG A 123 -12.34 -1.78 -4.16
C ARG A 123 -11.63 -1.99 -5.49
N ILE A 124 -10.34 -2.20 -5.41
CA ILE A 124 -9.50 -2.70 -6.51
C ILE A 124 -9.11 -4.14 -6.18
N ILE A 125 -9.22 -5.00 -7.18
CA ILE A 125 -8.78 -6.40 -7.08
C ILE A 125 -7.74 -6.61 -8.18
N ARG A 126 -6.58 -7.13 -7.81
CA ARG A 126 -5.56 -7.54 -8.78
C ARG A 126 -6.07 -8.75 -9.57
N PRO A 127 -6.16 -8.70 -10.91
CA PRO A 127 -6.72 -9.79 -11.70
C PRO A 127 -5.97 -11.12 -11.57
N GLU A 128 -4.65 -11.04 -11.39
CA GLU A 128 -3.75 -12.20 -11.35
C GLU A 128 -3.78 -12.95 -10.01
N SER A 129 -4.36 -12.35 -8.96
CA SER A 129 -4.42 -12.97 -7.64
C SER A 129 -5.36 -14.18 -7.54
N ARG A 130 -6.10 -14.51 -8.60
CA ARG A 130 -7.01 -15.67 -8.61
C ARG A 130 -6.34 -17.01 -8.96
N ALA A 131 -5.12 -16.99 -9.49
CA ALA A 131 -4.50 -18.21 -10.05
C ALA A 131 -3.43 -18.87 -9.16
N GLU A 132 -2.87 -18.20 -8.14
CA GLU A 132 -1.67 -18.71 -7.46
C GLU A 132 -1.67 -18.62 -5.92
N PHE A 133 -2.82 -18.74 -5.26
CA PHE A 133 -2.84 -18.85 -3.78
C PHE A 133 -2.42 -20.23 -3.25
N PHE A 134 -1.55 -20.92 -3.95
CA PHE A 134 -0.84 -22.10 -3.42
C PHE A 134 0.67 -21.86 -3.42
N TYR A 135 1.10 -20.77 -2.74
CA TYR A 135 2.52 -20.61 -2.46
C TYR A 135 2.90 -21.53 -1.30
N THR A 136 3.55 -22.62 -1.62
CA THR A 136 4.33 -23.39 -0.65
C THR A 136 5.73 -22.77 -0.58
N PRO A 137 6.12 -22.15 0.54
CA PRO A 137 7.47 -21.60 0.65
C PRO A 137 8.49 -22.75 0.58
N THR A 138 9.36 -22.71 -0.42
CA THR A 138 10.51 -23.60 -0.49
C THR A 138 11.56 -23.09 0.49
N PRO A 139 12.03 -23.88 1.47
CA PRO A 139 13.09 -23.43 2.37
C PRO A 139 14.36 -23.20 1.57
N ARG A 140 14.93 -22.01 1.66
CA ARG A 140 16.27 -21.72 1.14
C ARG A 140 17.29 -22.49 1.99
N LYS A 141 18.13 -23.29 1.33
CA LYS A 141 19.29 -23.96 1.93
C LYS A 141 20.41 -22.94 2.18
#